data_53d076f4a39d620634bda248f2c73bdc
#
_entry.id   53d076f4a39d620634bda248f2c73bdc
#
_cell.length_a   1.000
_cell.length_b   1.000
_cell.length_c   1.000
_cell.angle_alpha   90.00
_cell.angle_beta   90.00
_cell.angle_gamma   90.00
#
_symmetry.space_group_name_H-M   'P 1'
#
loop_
_entity.id
_entity.type
_entity.pdbx_description
1 polymer ?
#
loop_
_entity_poly.entity_id
_entity_poly.type
_entity_poly.pdbx_seq_one_letter_code
_entity_poly.pdbx_strand_id
1 'polypeptide(L)'
;QPNTIDEVLSILNNYGDDAQIIAGGQSIVSMLNMRLIKPKILIDINFLKDSSYIISKNEFVFIGPTYRQLDLEKRENTQNDLPLLSQAISYVGHMQHRARGTVIGSICHGDPTSELPLCFLALKGKITLRNKFRERKVNASEFYLGPLITLREPNEIATEIEFPISQKKTGYAFEEISEKFGDFAIASFAAITNKDKIRFAVGGVSDKPIAIEWENKKNINLEDKLNEFSWSIDIFDNQHTSEKYKRDLLRKIGLKTINKAIERCY
;
A
#
# COMPACT_ATOMS: atom_id res chain seq x y z
N GLN A 1 -1.87 26.64 -5.35
CA GLN A 1 -1.54 25.57 -6.32
C GLN A 1 -0.08 25.76 -6.74
N PRO A 2 0.86 25.02 -6.13
CA PRO A 2 2.27 25.05 -6.48
C PRO A 2 2.52 24.34 -7.84
N ASN A 3 3.53 24.82 -8.57
CA ASN A 3 3.99 24.23 -9.82
C ASN A 3 5.29 23.44 -9.66
N THR A 4 5.98 23.61 -8.53
CA THR A 4 7.26 22.94 -8.22
C THR A 4 7.23 22.30 -6.83
N ILE A 5 8.06 21.29 -6.63
CA ILE A 5 8.24 20.66 -5.31
C ILE A 5 8.75 21.68 -4.29
N ASP A 6 9.66 22.57 -4.67
CA ASP A 6 10.23 23.56 -3.76
C ASP A 6 9.19 24.57 -3.25
N GLU A 7 8.19 24.92 -4.06
CA GLU A 7 7.03 25.70 -3.61
C GLU A 7 6.22 24.92 -2.57
N VAL A 8 5.96 23.62 -2.79
CA VAL A 8 5.29 22.75 -1.80
C VAL A 8 6.05 22.72 -0.50
N LEU A 9 7.36 22.48 -0.56
CA LEU A 9 8.24 22.43 0.62
C LEU A 9 8.24 23.73 1.40
N SER A 10 8.20 24.87 0.70
CA SER A 10 8.14 26.19 1.33
C SER A 10 6.83 26.38 2.09
N ILE A 11 5.69 25.96 1.52
CA ILE A 11 4.38 26.03 2.18
C ILE A 11 4.35 25.10 3.39
N LEU A 12 4.76 23.83 3.22
CA LEU A 12 4.82 22.86 4.31
C LEU A 12 5.70 23.33 5.47
N ASN A 13 6.85 23.94 5.16
CA ASN A 13 7.73 24.47 6.19
C ASN A 13 7.12 25.64 6.98
N ASN A 14 6.29 26.46 6.33
CA ASN A 14 5.68 27.63 6.96
C ASN A 14 4.43 27.29 7.77
N TYR A 15 3.68 26.26 7.38
CA TYR A 15 2.39 25.93 7.96
C TYR A 15 2.36 24.62 8.74
N GLY A 16 3.32 23.71 8.54
CA GLY A 16 3.42 22.44 9.28
C GLY A 16 2.10 21.68 9.32
N ASP A 17 1.61 21.36 10.51
CA ASP A 17 0.36 20.64 10.74
C ASP A 17 -0.90 21.36 10.22
N ASP A 18 -0.85 22.66 10.05
CA ASP A 18 -1.95 23.47 9.50
C ASP A 18 -2.11 23.28 7.97
N ALA A 19 -1.14 22.64 7.29
CA ALA A 19 -1.17 22.37 5.87
C ALA A 19 -1.42 20.90 5.58
N GLN A 20 -2.29 20.61 4.60
CA GLN A 20 -2.51 19.24 4.11
C GLN A 20 -2.35 19.18 2.60
N ILE A 21 -1.69 18.11 2.14
CA ILE A 21 -1.49 17.86 0.70
C ILE A 21 -2.74 17.19 0.13
N ILE A 22 -3.23 17.72 -0.99
CA ILE A 22 -4.27 17.09 -1.79
C ILE A 22 -3.70 16.69 -3.16
N ALA A 23 -3.76 15.39 -3.48
CA ALA A 23 -3.45 14.81 -4.78
C ALA A 23 -4.75 14.35 -5.47
N GLY A 24 -5.14 13.08 -5.30
CA GLY A 24 -6.38 12.54 -5.85
C GLY A 24 -7.66 12.98 -5.14
N GLY A 25 -7.55 13.42 -3.91
CA GLY A 25 -8.69 13.88 -3.08
C GLY A 25 -9.54 12.75 -2.48
N GLN A 26 -9.30 11.48 -2.84
CA GLN A 26 -10.23 10.39 -2.52
C GLN A 26 -10.35 10.08 -1.01
N SER A 27 -9.31 10.29 -0.23
CA SER A 27 -9.33 10.15 1.23
C SER A 27 -9.54 11.50 1.91
N ILE A 28 -8.73 12.51 1.55
CA ILE A 28 -8.73 13.79 2.26
C ILE A 28 -10.06 14.54 2.16
N VAL A 29 -10.75 14.49 1.01
CA VAL A 29 -12.06 15.16 0.84
C VAL A 29 -13.10 14.51 1.75
N SER A 30 -13.11 13.19 1.90
CA SER A 30 -13.99 12.50 2.84
C SER A 30 -13.70 12.90 4.28
N MET A 31 -12.43 13.00 4.68
CA MET A 31 -12.02 13.45 6.02
C MET A 31 -12.44 14.90 6.29
N LEU A 32 -12.35 15.78 5.29
CA LEU A 32 -12.83 17.17 5.38
C LEU A 32 -14.35 17.23 5.55
N ASN A 33 -15.09 16.46 4.74
CA ASN A 33 -16.56 16.42 4.80
C ASN A 33 -17.08 15.91 6.15
N MET A 34 -16.39 14.89 6.72
CA MET A 34 -16.69 14.37 8.06
C MET A 34 -16.11 15.24 9.19
N ARG A 35 -15.39 16.32 8.85
CA ARG A 35 -14.73 17.23 9.80
C ARG A 35 -13.71 16.54 10.72
N LEU A 36 -13.13 15.45 10.28
CA LEU A 36 -12.06 14.74 11.00
C LEU A 36 -10.75 15.53 10.99
N ILE A 37 -10.53 16.34 9.95
CA ILE A 37 -9.41 17.26 9.83
C ILE A 37 -9.91 18.66 9.47
N LYS A 38 -9.17 19.69 9.90
CA LYS A 38 -9.49 21.12 9.64
C LYS A 38 -8.21 21.89 9.32
N PRO A 39 -7.53 21.58 8.22
CA PRO A 39 -6.32 22.31 7.83
C PRO A 39 -6.65 23.76 7.46
N LYS A 40 -5.72 24.68 7.74
CA LYS A 40 -5.84 26.07 7.29
C LYS A 40 -5.56 26.21 5.80
N ILE A 41 -4.69 25.30 5.26
CA ILE A 41 -4.28 25.33 3.87
C ILE A 41 -4.34 23.93 3.26
N LEU A 42 -4.91 23.83 2.04
CA LEU A 42 -4.79 22.67 1.18
C LEU A 42 -3.78 22.98 0.07
N ILE A 43 -2.77 22.12 -0.04
CA ILE A 43 -1.72 22.21 -1.05
C ILE A 43 -2.09 21.24 -2.18
N ASP A 44 -2.64 21.78 -3.26
CA ASP A 44 -3.01 20.98 -4.44
C ASP A 44 -1.77 20.72 -5.29
N ILE A 45 -1.31 19.47 -5.30
CA ILE A 45 -0.12 19.03 -6.04
C ILE A 45 -0.41 18.50 -7.46
N ASN A 46 -1.65 18.57 -7.93
CA ASN A 46 -2.00 18.10 -9.28
C ASN A 46 -1.36 18.92 -10.41
N PHE A 47 -0.88 20.11 -10.11
CA PHE A 47 -0.23 21.02 -11.05
C PHE A 47 1.31 20.95 -11.03
N LEU A 48 1.88 20.09 -10.22
CA LEU A 48 3.32 19.87 -10.21
C LEU A 48 3.80 19.34 -11.55
N LYS A 49 4.75 20.04 -12.16
CA LYS A 49 5.38 19.62 -13.42
C LYS A 49 6.13 18.29 -13.20
N ASP A 50 6.09 17.44 -14.21
CA ASP A 50 6.83 16.16 -14.25
C ASP A 50 6.62 15.24 -13.03
N SER A 51 5.49 15.37 -12.33
CA SER A 51 5.19 14.62 -11.11
C SER A 51 4.37 13.33 -11.35
N SER A 52 3.78 13.19 -12.55
CA SER A 52 3.00 12.01 -12.93
C SER A 52 3.83 11.11 -13.84
N TYR A 53 4.60 10.22 -13.27
CA TYR A 53 5.45 9.29 -14.01
C TYR A 53 5.49 7.90 -13.39
N ILE A 54 5.82 6.90 -14.22
CA ILE A 54 6.25 5.56 -13.84
C ILE A 54 7.43 5.16 -14.72
N ILE A 55 8.53 4.79 -14.10
CA ILE A 55 9.80 4.48 -14.79
C ILE A 55 10.36 3.16 -14.26
N SER A 56 10.63 2.21 -15.15
CA SER A 56 11.36 0.97 -14.82
C SER A 56 12.85 1.15 -15.10
N LYS A 57 13.69 1.06 -14.08
CA LYS A 57 15.14 1.25 -14.16
C LYS A 57 15.86 0.48 -13.07
N ASN A 58 16.99 -0.17 -13.38
CA ASN A 58 17.87 -0.81 -12.40
C ASN A 58 17.14 -1.78 -11.46
N GLU A 59 16.31 -2.66 -12.01
CA GLU A 59 15.52 -3.67 -11.26
C GLU A 59 14.43 -3.07 -10.33
N PHE A 60 14.12 -1.78 -10.47
CA PHE A 60 13.06 -1.10 -9.73
C PHE A 60 12.09 -0.38 -10.65
N VAL A 61 10.85 -0.25 -10.19
CA VAL A 61 9.84 0.64 -10.75
C VAL A 61 9.69 1.83 -9.82
N PHE A 62 9.89 3.02 -10.36
CA PHE A 62 9.73 4.31 -9.67
C PHE A 62 8.41 4.94 -10.07
N ILE A 63 7.64 5.42 -9.09
CA ILE A 63 6.34 6.04 -9.31
C ILE A 63 6.31 7.43 -8.66
N GLY A 64 5.89 8.43 -9.43
CA GLY A 64 5.81 9.83 -9.00
C GLY A 64 4.55 10.15 -8.19
N PRO A 65 4.53 11.33 -7.50
CA PRO A 65 3.54 11.66 -6.47
C PRO A 65 2.11 11.83 -6.99
N THR A 66 1.93 12.15 -8.26
CA THR A 66 0.59 12.37 -8.83
C THR A 66 0.14 11.26 -9.80
N TYR A 67 0.92 10.18 -9.93
CA TYR A 67 0.60 9.06 -10.81
C TYR A 67 -0.69 8.37 -10.37
N ARG A 68 -1.66 8.24 -11.30
CA ARG A 68 -3.00 7.74 -10.98
C ARG A 68 -3.03 6.22 -10.84
N GLN A 69 -3.91 5.74 -9.98
CA GLN A 69 -4.20 4.31 -9.81
C GLN A 69 -4.74 3.69 -11.09
N LEU A 70 -5.60 4.41 -11.83
CA LEU A 70 -6.15 3.96 -13.12
C LEU A 70 -5.06 3.86 -14.20
N ASP A 71 -4.06 4.74 -14.17
CA ASP A 71 -2.95 4.69 -15.13
C ASP A 71 -2.03 3.49 -14.82
N LEU A 72 -1.84 3.17 -13.54
CA LEU A 72 -1.14 1.93 -13.13
C LEU A 72 -1.90 0.68 -13.59
N GLU A 73 -3.23 0.65 -13.43
CA GLU A 73 -4.09 -0.47 -13.87
C GLU A 73 -4.03 -0.69 -15.38
N LYS A 74 -4.00 0.40 -16.17
CA LYS A 74 -3.98 0.36 -17.63
C LYS A 74 -2.60 0.18 -18.26
N ARG A 75 -1.54 0.34 -17.49
CA ARG A 75 -0.17 0.21 -18.01
C ARG A 75 0.11 -1.24 -18.39
N GLU A 76 0.39 -1.52 -19.65
CA GLU A 76 0.63 -2.86 -20.19
C GLU A 76 1.69 -3.66 -19.42
N ASN A 77 2.78 -3.01 -19.03
CA ASN A 77 3.87 -3.68 -18.32
C ASN A 77 3.62 -3.90 -16.83
N THR A 78 2.52 -3.42 -16.25
CA THR A 78 2.26 -3.58 -14.81
C THR A 78 2.17 -5.05 -14.42
N GLN A 79 1.56 -5.89 -15.25
CA GLN A 79 1.46 -7.32 -15.00
C GLN A 79 2.84 -8.02 -14.98
N ASN A 80 3.79 -7.54 -15.77
CA ASN A 80 5.13 -8.09 -15.86
C ASN A 80 6.06 -7.55 -14.78
N ASP A 81 6.06 -6.23 -14.60
CA ASP A 81 6.95 -5.54 -13.66
C ASP A 81 6.49 -5.68 -12.20
N LEU A 82 5.18 -5.56 -11.96
CA LEU A 82 4.56 -5.47 -10.64
C LEU A 82 3.32 -6.38 -10.54
N PRO A 83 3.44 -7.70 -10.74
CA PRO A 83 2.30 -8.63 -10.82
C PRO A 83 1.41 -8.63 -9.57
N LEU A 84 1.95 -8.36 -8.39
CA LEU A 84 1.16 -8.24 -7.16
C LEU A 84 0.26 -6.99 -7.21
N LEU A 85 0.81 -5.84 -7.59
CA LEU A 85 0.04 -4.60 -7.74
C LEU A 85 -0.99 -4.71 -8.87
N SER A 86 -0.66 -5.38 -9.98
CA SER A 86 -1.59 -5.64 -11.08
C SER A 86 -2.81 -6.43 -10.63
N GLN A 87 -2.64 -7.39 -9.70
CA GLN A 87 -3.75 -8.15 -9.13
C GLN A 87 -4.56 -7.33 -8.11
N ALA A 88 -3.89 -6.54 -7.28
CA ALA A 88 -4.52 -5.79 -6.21
C ALA A 88 -5.29 -4.54 -6.69
N ILE A 89 -4.80 -3.89 -7.76
CA ILE A 89 -5.31 -2.57 -8.17
C ILE A 89 -6.81 -2.59 -8.54
N SER A 90 -7.33 -3.69 -9.06
CA SER A 90 -8.73 -3.84 -9.43
C SER A 90 -9.68 -3.85 -8.22
N TYR A 91 -9.18 -4.19 -7.04
CA TYR A 91 -9.94 -4.17 -5.78
C TYR A 91 -10.03 -2.77 -5.18
N VAL A 92 -9.08 -1.86 -5.51
CA VAL A 92 -9.07 -0.49 -5.00
C VAL A 92 -10.31 0.27 -5.44
N GLY A 93 -11.36 0.23 -4.65
CA GLY A 93 -12.60 0.93 -4.90
C GLY A 93 -13.17 0.71 -6.30
N HIS A 94 -13.88 1.70 -6.83
CA HIS A 94 -14.42 1.68 -8.19
C HIS A 94 -13.51 2.48 -9.16
N MET A 95 -13.70 2.28 -10.46
CA MET A 95 -12.93 2.95 -11.52
C MET A 95 -12.89 4.49 -11.34
N GLN A 96 -13.98 5.08 -10.87
CA GLN A 96 -14.07 6.54 -10.61
C GLN A 96 -13.10 6.98 -9.50
N HIS A 97 -12.93 6.15 -8.46
CA HIS A 97 -11.96 6.40 -7.39
C HIS A 97 -10.55 6.28 -7.92
N ARG A 98 -10.24 5.23 -8.70
CA ARG A 98 -8.91 5.00 -9.29
C ARG A 98 -8.52 6.05 -10.34
N ALA A 99 -9.51 6.61 -11.05
CA ALA A 99 -9.27 7.71 -12.01
C ALA A 99 -8.77 8.99 -11.35
N ARG A 100 -9.06 9.19 -10.07
CA ARG A 100 -8.62 10.36 -9.28
C ARG A 100 -7.53 10.01 -8.29
N GLY A 101 -7.66 8.88 -7.60
CA GLY A 101 -6.71 8.39 -6.60
C GLY A 101 -5.30 8.23 -7.17
N THR A 102 -4.29 8.56 -6.37
CA THR A 102 -2.87 8.36 -6.71
C THR A 102 -2.30 7.17 -5.94
N VAL A 103 -1.28 6.52 -6.50
CA VAL A 103 -0.60 5.39 -5.84
C VAL A 103 0.02 5.85 -4.52
N ILE A 104 0.80 6.94 -4.56
CA ILE A 104 1.45 7.51 -3.36
C ILE A 104 0.41 8.01 -2.35
N GLY A 105 -0.67 8.63 -2.80
CA GLY A 105 -1.72 9.13 -1.92
C GLY A 105 -2.36 8.03 -1.07
N SER A 106 -2.65 6.85 -1.67
CA SER A 106 -3.17 5.70 -0.93
C SER A 106 -2.16 5.17 0.09
N ILE A 107 -0.90 5.03 -0.30
CA ILE A 107 0.17 4.55 0.59
C ILE A 107 0.40 5.52 1.76
N CYS A 108 0.42 6.84 1.50
CA CYS A 108 0.59 7.86 2.54
C CYS A 108 -0.64 8.02 3.44
N HIS A 109 -1.83 7.65 2.98
CA HIS A 109 -3.02 7.67 3.79
C HIS A 109 -2.96 6.66 4.95
N GLY A 110 -2.32 5.51 4.70
CA GLY A 110 -2.04 4.51 5.73
C GLY A 110 -3.28 3.81 6.29
N ASP A 111 -4.35 3.70 5.49
CA ASP A 111 -5.52 2.92 5.87
C ASP A 111 -5.15 1.43 5.90
N PRO A 112 -5.31 0.75 7.07
CA PRO A 112 -4.96 -0.66 7.22
C PRO A 112 -5.78 -1.61 6.33
N THR A 113 -6.94 -1.16 5.84
CA THR A 113 -7.82 -1.95 4.96
C THR A 113 -7.50 -1.78 3.48
N SER A 114 -6.58 -0.85 3.14
CA SER A 114 -6.22 -0.56 1.75
C SER A 114 -5.22 -1.54 1.16
N GLU A 115 -5.39 -1.87 -0.10
CA GLU A 115 -4.63 -2.84 -0.87
C GLU A 115 -3.21 -2.36 -1.20
N LEU A 116 -3.04 -1.07 -1.55
CA LEU A 116 -1.74 -0.52 -1.92
C LEU A 116 -0.76 -0.44 -0.74
N PRO A 117 -1.15 -0.04 0.49
CA PRO A 117 -0.33 -0.19 1.69
C PRO A 117 0.13 -1.62 1.94
N LEU A 118 -0.76 -2.61 1.77
CA LEU A 118 -0.41 -4.02 1.90
C LEU A 118 0.62 -4.46 0.85
N CYS A 119 0.38 -4.13 -0.42
CA CYS A 119 1.32 -4.43 -1.51
C CYS A 119 2.67 -3.73 -1.32
N PHE A 120 2.68 -2.49 -0.83
CA PHE A 120 3.89 -1.74 -0.53
C PHE A 120 4.75 -2.47 0.53
N LEU A 121 4.11 -2.97 1.58
CA LEU A 121 4.79 -3.78 2.61
C LEU A 121 5.23 -5.14 2.06
N ALA A 122 4.36 -5.85 1.35
CA ALA A 122 4.65 -7.18 0.80
C ALA A 122 5.84 -7.16 -0.16
N LEU A 123 5.91 -6.17 -1.04
CA LEU A 123 6.97 -6.00 -2.03
C LEU A 123 8.26 -5.39 -1.47
N LYS A 124 8.33 -5.07 -0.17
CA LYS A 124 9.48 -4.37 0.44
C LYS A 124 9.78 -3.04 -0.29
N GLY A 125 8.73 -2.31 -0.65
CA GLY A 125 8.86 -1.01 -1.30
C GLY A 125 9.57 0.02 -0.41
N LYS A 126 10.03 1.10 -1.04
CA LYS A 126 10.59 2.25 -0.32
C LYS A 126 9.91 3.52 -0.79
N ILE A 127 9.80 4.49 0.11
CA ILE A 127 9.23 5.80 -0.15
C ILE A 127 10.26 6.89 0.12
N THR A 128 10.39 7.84 -0.80
CA THR A 128 11.22 9.02 -0.64
C THR A 128 10.39 10.15 -0.05
N LEU A 129 10.77 10.60 1.14
CA LEU A 129 10.18 11.73 1.86
C LEU A 129 11.13 12.91 1.80
N ARG A 130 10.61 14.08 1.46
CA ARG A 130 11.42 15.30 1.35
C ARG A 130 10.78 16.46 2.11
N ASN A 131 11.58 17.18 2.86
CA ASN A 131 11.25 18.49 3.40
C ASN A 131 12.25 19.54 2.88
N LYS A 132 12.14 20.78 3.35
CA LYS A 132 13.00 21.89 2.90
C LYS A 132 14.50 21.65 3.14
N PHE A 133 14.85 20.79 4.12
CA PHE A 133 16.22 20.66 4.61
C PHE A 133 16.86 19.32 4.30
N ARG A 134 16.03 18.27 4.10
CA ARG A 134 16.51 16.90 3.91
C ARG A 134 15.59 16.10 2.99
N GLU A 135 16.17 15.09 2.40
CA GLU A 135 15.49 13.98 1.74
C GLU A 135 15.89 12.68 2.43
N ARG A 136 14.94 11.78 2.63
CA ARG A 136 15.19 10.46 3.22
C ARG A 136 14.35 9.39 2.55
N LYS A 137 14.92 8.18 2.44
CA LYS A 137 14.19 6.99 2.02
C LYS A 137 13.78 6.18 3.25
N VAL A 138 12.52 5.73 3.25
CA VAL A 138 11.94 4.93 4.32
C VAL A 138 11.46 3.60 3.74
N ASN A 139 11.80 2.49 4.39
CA ASN A 139 11.32 1.18 4.01
C ASN A 139 9.83 1.00 4.38
N ALA A 140 9.10 0.24 3.59
CA ALA A 140 7.69 -0.07 3.88
C ALA A 140 7.47 -0.68 5.27
N SER A 141 8.43 -1.47 5.77
CA SER A 141 8.38 -2.11 7.11
C SER A 141 8.39 -1.13 8.27
N GLU A 142 8.89 0.10 8.05
CA GLU A 142 9.01 1.14 9.06
C GLU A 142 7.95 2.24 8.90
N PHE A 143 7.28 2.27 7.73
CA PHE A 143 6.48 3.41 7.32
C PHE A 143 5.14 3.54 8.07
N TYR A 144 4.49 2.41 8.41
CA TYR A 144 3.19 2.41 9.09
C TYR A 144 3.36 2.29 10.60
N LEU A 145 2.88 3.29 11.35
CA LEU A 145 2.96 3.35 12.81
C LEU A 145 1.65 2.92 13.48
N GLY A 146 0.52 3.09 12.79
CA GLY A 146 -0.82 2.75 13.26
C GLY A 146 -1.88 3.12 12.21
N PRO A 147 -3.18 3.02 12.54
CA PRO A 147 -4.27 3.35 11.61
C PRO A 147 -4.19 4.79 11.17
N LEU A 148 -4.08 5.04 9.87
CA LEU A 148 -3.94 6.37 9.26
C LEU A 148 -2.72 7.17 9.77
N ILE A 149 -1.74 6.50 10.41
CA ILE A 149 -0.53 7.12 10.95
C ILE A 149 0.69 6.52 10.26
N THR A 150 1.45 7.38 9.59
CA THR A 150 2.69 7.00 8.90
C THR A 150 3.90 7.74 9.47
N LEU A 151 5.10 7.31 9.09
CA LEU A 151 6.36 7.96 9.49
C LEU A 151 6.61 9.31 8.77
N ARG A 152 5.72 9.73 7.84
CA ARG A 152 5.80 11.03 7.17
C ARG A 152 5.58 12.17 8.19
N GLU A 153 6.55 13.06 8.29
CA GLU A 153 6.41 14.26 9.11
C GLU A 153 5.45 15.30 8.45
N PRO A 154 4.79 16.16 9.23
CA PRO A 154 3.86 17.17 8.68
C PRO A 154 4.48 18.09 7.62
N ASN A 155 5.77 18.40 7.75
CA ASN A 155 6.53 19.24 6.82
C ASN A 155 7.14 18.46 5.64
N GLU A 156 6.86 17.16 5.49
CA GLU A 156 7.35 16.31 4.40
C GLU A 156 6.31 16.07 3.33
N ILE A 157 6.77 15.95 2.09
CA ILE A 157 6.02 15.39 0.96
C ILE A 157 6.68 14.08 0.52
N ALA A 158 5.86 13.09 0.17
CA ALA A 158 6.34 11.91 -0.54
C ALA A 158 6.53 12.24 -2.02
N THR A 159 7.77 12.19 -2.49
CA THR A 159 8.14 12.56 -3.85
C THR A 159 8.22 11.39 -4.81
N GLU A 160 8.48 10.19 -4.30
CA GLU A 160 8.66 8.99 -5.11
C GLU A 160 8.43 7.73 -4.28
N ILE A 161 7.91 6.69 -4.91
CA ILE A 161 7.93 5.32 -4.40
C ILE A 161 8.71 4.44 -5.35
N GLU A 162 9.51 3.54 -4.79
CA GLU A 162 10.20 2.49 -5.53
C GLU A 162 9.68 1.10 -5.12
N PHE A 163 9.44 0.25 -6.12
CA PHE A 163 9.12 -1.17 -5.96
C PHE A 163 10.16 -2.02 -6.71
N PRO A 164 10.64 -3.13 -6.15
CA PRO A 164 11.44 -4.07 -6.92
C PRO A 164 10.61 -4.67 -8.07
N ILE A 165 11.22 -4.75 -9.25
CA ILE A 165 10.62 -5.45 -10.40
C ILE A 165 10.51 -6.94 -10.07
N SER A 166 9.46 -7.58 -10.59
CA SER A 166 9.24 -9.01 -10.43
C SER A 166 10.44 -9.82 -10.92
N GLN A 167 10.77 -10.86 -10.18
CA GLN A 167 11.90 -11.75 -10.52
C GLN A 167 11.39 -13.05 -11.16
N LYS A 168 12.19 -13.60 -12.09
CA LYS A 168 11.92 -14.91 -12.66
C LYS A 168 11.82 -15.97 -11.57
N LYS A 169 10.95 -16.96 -11.76
CA LYS A 169 10.71 -18.04 -10.78
C LYS A 169 10.24 -17.53 -9.42
N THR A 170 9.51 -16.43 -9.43
CA THR A 170 8.83 -15.89 -8.25
C THR A 170 7.34 -15.78 -8.55
N GLY A 171 6.53 -16.40 -7.72
CA GLY A 171 5.09 -16.33 -7.84
C GLY A 171 4.51 -15.26 -6.93
N TYR A 172 3.45 -14.62 -7.41
CA TYR A 172 2.76 -13.53 -6.72
C TYR A 172 1.27 -13.82 -6.69
N ALA A 173 0.65 -13.66 -5.55
CA ALA A 173 -0.79 -13.79 -5.39
C ALA A 173 -1.37 -12.73 -4.46
N PHE A 174 -2.55 -12.23 -4.83
CA PHE A 174 -3.35 -11.33 -4.02
C PHE A 174 -4.77 -11.91 -3.92
N GLU A 175 -5.36 -11.87 -2.73
CA GLU A 175 -6.75 -12.22 -2.45
C GLU A 175 -7.32 -11.21 -1.46
N GLU A 176 -8.61 -10.92 -1.61
CA GLU A 176 -9.33 -10.02 -0.73
C GLU A 176 -10.72 -10.54 -0.42
N ILE A 177 -11.17 -10.27 0.79
CA ILE A 177 -12.54 -10.47 1.24
C ILE A 177 -13.09 -9.13 1.69
N SER A 178 -14.17 -8.70 1.06
CA SER A 178 -14.95 -7.51 1.38
C SER A 178 -16.44 -7.84 1.35
N GLU A 179 -17.31 -6.96 1.82
CA GLU A 179 -18.76 -7.18 1.77
C GLU A 179 -19.26 -7.14 0.32
N LYS A 180 -18.73 -6.18 -0.45
CA LYS A 180 -19.04 -6.02 -1.88
C LYS A 180 -17.75 -5.65 -2.62
N PHE A 181 -17.70 -5.96 -3.89
CA PHE A 181 -16.57 -5.56 -4.74
C PHE A 181 -16.41 -4.03 -4.73
N GLY A 182 -15.20 -3.58 -4.41
CA GLY A 182 -14.83 -2.17 -4.30
C GLY A 182 -15.13 -1.51 -2.94
N ASP A 183 -15.63 -2.27 -1.96
CA ASP A 183 -15.69 -1.83 -0.56
C ASP A 183 -14.34 -2.04 0.13
N PHE A 184 -14.19 -1.48 1.33
CA PHE A 184 -13.01 -1.70 2.17
C PHE A 184 -12.83 -3.18 2.52
N ALA A 185 -11.59 -3.65 2.51
CA ALA A 185 -11.29 -5.03 2.84
C ALA A 185 -11.63 -5.36 4.31
N ILE A 186 -12.36 -6.46 4.51
CA ILE A 186 -12.43 -7.14 5.81
C ILE A 186 -11.07 -7.76 6.12
N ALA A 187 -10.48 -8.39 5.12
CA ALA A 187 -9.14 -8.93 5.14
C ALA A 187 -8.58 -9.04 3.72
N SER A 188 -7.34 -8.61 3.52
CA SER A 188 -6.61 -8.76 2.27
C SER A 188 -5.29 -9.49 2.50
N PHE A 189 -4.86 -10.27 1.52
CA PHE A 189 -3.73 -11.20 1.62
C PHE A 189 -2.84 -11.07 0.40
N ALA A 190 -1.54 -10.94 0.65
CA ALA A 190 -0.52 -10.91 -0.38
C ALA A 190 0.54 -11.98 -0.12
N ALA A 191 0.87 -12.79 -1.12
CA ALA A 191 1.91 -13.79 -1.02
C ALA A 191 2.93 -13.65 -2.16
N ILE A 192 4.20 -13.75 -1.82
CA ILE A 192 5.32 -13.74 -2.75
C ILE A 192 6.18 -14.96 -2.42
N THR A 193 6.38 -15.85 -3.39
CA THR A 193 7.04 -17.12 -3.15
C THR A 193 8.11 -17.36 -4.22
N ASN A 194 9.28 -17.77 -3.79
CA ASN A 194 10.34 -18.29 -4.65
C ASN A 194 10.89 -19.62 -4.08
N LYS A 195 11.97 -20.16 -4.68
CA LYS A 195 12.55 -21.43 -4.23
C LYS A 195 13.00 -21.43 -2.77
N ASP A 196 13.39 -20.28 -2.23
CA ASP A 196 14.05 -20.16 -0.93
C ASP A 196 13.10 -19.64 0.17
N LYS A 197 12.12 -18.80 -0.21
CA LYS A 197 11.32 -18.02 0.75
C LYS A 197 9.86 -17.94 0.35
N ILE A 198 9.01 -17.89 1.38
CA ILE A 198 7.59 -17.54 1.32
C ILE A 198 7.43 -16.26 2.14
N ARG A 199 7.08 -15.17 1.48
CA ARG A 199 6.68 -13.93 2.14
C ARG A 199 5.17 -13.80 2.08
N PHE A 200 4.56 -13.62 3.23
CA PHE A 200 3.11 -13.46 3.38
C PHE A 200 2.82 -12.16 4.10
N ALA A 201 1.81 -11.43 3.63
CA ALA A 201 1.38 -10.20 4.26
C ALA A 201 -0.15 -10.15 4.33
N VAL A 202 -0.67 -9.50 5.37
CA VAL A 202 -2.10 -9.37 5.64
C VAL A 202 -2.46 -7.92 5.97
N GLY A 203 -3.60 -7.45 5.45
CA GLY A 203 -4.22 -6.16 5.72
C GLY A 203 -5.67 -6.32 6.19
N GLY A 204 -6.26 -5.27 6.77
CA GLY A 204 -7.64 -5.23 7.23
C GLY A 204 -7.93 -5.93 8.57
N VAL A 205 -6.99 -6.70 9.09
CA VAL A 205 -7.19 -7.49 10.31
C VAL A 205 -6.61 -6.83 11.57
N SER A 206 -5.65 -5.94 11.41
CA SER A 206 -4.93 -5.25 12.48
C SER A 206 -4.81 -3.75 12.16
N ASP A 207 -4.22 -2.98 13.06
CA ASP A 207 -4.04 -1.52 12.97
C ASP A 207 -3.19 -1.05 11.79
N LYS A 208 -2.41 -1.95 11.22
CA LYS A 208 -1.57 -1.70 10.05
C LYS A 208 -1.33 -3.00 9.30
N PRO A 209 -0.90 -2.95 8.03
CA PRO A 209 -0.50 -4.16 7.31
C PRO A 209 0.70 -4.82 8.00
N ILE A 210 0.66 -6.15 8.10
CA ILE A 210 1.69 -6.97 8.76
C ILE A 210 2.22 -7.99 7.76
N ALA A 211 3.53 -8.23 7.78
CA ALA A 211 4.17 -9.22 6.92
C ALA A 211 5.08 -10.15 7.73
N ILE A 212 5.14 -11.40 7.29
CA ILE A 212 6.04 -12.43 7.81
C ILE A 212 6.77 -13.12 6.66
N GLU A 213 7.92 -13.70 6.94
CA GLU A 213 8.70 -14.43 5.96
C GLU A 213 9.14 -15.78 6.54
N TRP A 214 8.95 -16.85 5.78
CA TRP A 214 9.36 -18.20 6.12
C TRP A 214 10.32 -18.76 5.07
N GLU A 215 11.18 -19.67 5.46
CA GLU A 215 11.97 -20.47 4.51
C GLU A 215 11.05 -21.45 3.76
N ASN A 216 11.20 -21.51 2.43
CA ASN A 216 10.40 -22.41 1.59
C ASN A 216 11.03 -23.81 1.58
N LYS A 217 10.78 -24.60 2.62
CA LYS A 217 11.26 -25.97 2.75
C LYS A 217 10.21 -26.96 2.23
N LYS A 218 10.67 -28.08 1.60
CA LYS A 218 9.79 -29.13 1.08
C LYS A 218 8.75 -29.67 2.10
N ASN A 219 9.09 -29.63 3.40
CA ASN A 219 8.24 -30.16 4.48
C ASN A 219 7.64 -29.06 5.35
N ILE A 220 7.52 -27.83 4.85
CA ILE A 220 6.87 -26.76 5.61
C ILE A 220 5.39 -27.07 5.78
N ASN A 221 4.90 -27.08 7.00
CA ASN A 221 3.47 -27.13 7.28
C ASN A 221 2.92 -25.69 7.29
N LEU A 222 2.34 -25.26 6.18
CA LEU A 222 1.79 -23.91 6.02
C LEU A 222 0.56 -23.65 6.91
N GLU A 223 -0.22 -24.68 7.21
CA GLU A 223 -1.38 -24.55 8.11
C GLU A 223 -0.94 -24.21 9.51
N ASP A 224 0.06 -24.93 10.04
CA ASP A 224 0.64 -24.65 11.36
C ASP A 224 1.28 -23.26 11.38
N LYS A 225 2.04 -22.89 10.35
CA LYS A 225 2.66 -21.56 10.24
C LYS A 225 1.64 -20.41 10.20
N LEU A 226 0.56 -20.57 9.48
CA LEU A 226 -0.52 -19.59 9.45
C LEU A 226 -1.29 -19.55 10.77
N ASN A 227 -1.46 -20.70 11.42
CA ASN A 227 -2.07 -20.74 12.75
C ASN A 227 -1.20 -19.99 13.78
N GLU A 228 0.10 -20.31 13.86
CA GLU A 228 1.06 -19.59 14.72
C GLU A 228 1.02 -18.07 14.43
N PHE A 229 1.09 -17.69 13.16
CA PHE A 229 1.05 -16.28 12.76
C PHE A 229 -0.26 -15.61 13.15
N SER A 230 -1.40 -16.29 12.97
CA SER A 230 -2.71 -15.74 13.33
C SER A 230 -2.84 -15.41 14.83
N TRP A 231 -2.13 -16.13 15.69
CA TRP A 231 -2.10 -15.87 17.14
C TRP A 231 -1.01 -14.91 17.58
N SER A 232 0.00 -14.67 16.75
CA SER A 232 1.10 -13.75 17.06
C SER A 232 0.78 -12.28 16.76
N ILE A 233 -0.34 -12.00 16.11
CA ILE A 233 -0.76 -10.64 15.75
C ILE A 233 -2.03 -10.23 16.48
N ASP A 234 -2.12 -8.95 16.79
CA ASP A 234 -3.33 -8.36 17.37
C ASP A 234 -4.38 -8.18 16.29
N ILE A 235 -5.46 -8.92 16.40
CA ILE A 235 -6.65 -8.84 15.55
C ILE A 235 -7.80 -8.30 16.38
N PHE A 236 -8.51 -7.31 15.85
CA PHE A 236 -9.58 -6.65 16.60
C PHE A 236 -10.96 -6.91 15.99
N ASP A 237 -11.96 -7.03 16.86
CA ASP A 237 -13.36 -6.95 16.47
C ASP A 237 -13.65 -5.57 15.86
N ASN A 238 -14.57 -5.52 14.91
CA ASN A 238 -15.20 -4.28 14.48
C ASN A 238 -16.73 -4.46 14.44
N GLN A 239 -17.47 -3.42 14.04
CA GLN A 239 -18.93 -3.46 14.03
C GLN A 239 -19.54 -4.56 13.14
N HIS A 240 -18.79 -5.06 12.15
CA HIS A 240 -19.28 -5.98 11.13
C HIS A 240 -18.65 -7.38 11.22
N THR A 241 -17.43 -7.50 11.80
CA THR A 241 -16.69 -8.76 11.79
C THR A 241 -15.98 -9.03 13.10
N SER A 242 -16.07 -10.27 13.57
CA SER A 242 -15.39 -10.72 14.79
C SER A 242 -13.91 -11.05 14.55
N GLU A 243 -13.10 -10.94 15.60
CA GLU A 243 -11.71 -11.41 15.63
C GLU A 243 -11.60 -12.87 15.15
N LYS A 244 -12.49 -13.74 15.66
CA LYS A 244 -12.52 -15.15 15.27
C LYS A 244 -12.69 -15.33 13.76
N TYR A 245 -13.61 -14.59 13.15
CA TYR A 245 -13.84 -14.66 11.70
C TYR A 245 -12.61 -14.19 10.91
N LYS A 246 -11.98 -13.09 11.33
CA LYS A 246 -10.75 -12.59 10.69
C LYS A 246 -9.59 -13.59 10.82
N ARG A 247 -9.42 -14.27 11.97
CA ARG A 247 -8.44 -15.34 12.15
C ARG A 247 -8.72 -16.54 11.25
N ASP A 248 -10.00 -16.92 11.09
CA ASP A 248 -10.40 -18.00 10.19
C ASP A 248 -10.12 -17.64 8.72
N LEU A 249 -10.39 -16.39 8.31
CA LEU A 249 -10.03 -15.88 6.99
C LEU A 249 -8.52 -15.94 6.77
N LEU A 250 -7.72 -15.47 7.72
CA LEU A 250 -6.25 -15.48 7.63
C LEU A 250 -5.74 -16.90 7.40
N ARG A 251 -6.23 -17.88 8.14
CA ARG A 251 -5.83 -19.29 7.99
C ARG A 251 -6.25 -19.87 6.65
N LYS A 252 -7.53 -19.71 6.26
CA LYS A 252 -8.09 -20.36 5.07
C LYS A 252 -7.71 -19.64 3.77
N ILE A 253 -7.96 -18.34 3.71
CA ILE A 253 -7.67 -17.55 2.50
C ILE A 253 -6.18 -17.29 2.39
N GLY A 254 -5.47 -17.07 3.49
CA GLY A 254 -4.02 -16.96 3.51
C GLY A 254 -3.34 -18.21 2.94
N LEU A 255 -3.77 -19.42 3.34
CA LEU A 255 -3.27 -20.67 2.76
C LEU A 255 -3.53 -20.75 1.25
N LYS A 256 -4.74 -20.42 0.82
CA LYS A 256 -5.12 -20.37 -0.60
C LYS A 256 -4.22 -19.40 -1.37
N THR A 257 -3.97 -18.21 -0.79
CA THR A 257 -3.12 -17.18 -1.42
C THR A 257 -1.67 -17.64 -1.57
N ILE A 258 -1.11 -18.28 -0.53
CA ILE A 258 0.25 -18.82 -0.59
C ILE A 258 0.34 -19.92 -1.64
N ASN A 259 -0.61 -20.87 -1.68
CA ASN A 259 -0.63 -21.95 -2.68
C ASN A 259 -0.72 -21.41 -4.11
N LYS A 260 -1.57 -20.40 -4.37
CA LYS A 260 -1.60 -19.71 -5.67
C LYS A 260 -0.26 -19.07 -6.03
N ALA A 261 0.45 -18.48 -5.07
CA ALA A 261 1.78 -17.95 -5.32
C ALA A 261 2.80 -19.05 -5.64
N ILE A 262 2.74 -20.18 -4.94
CA ILE A 262 3.60 -21.35 -5.20
C ILE A 262 3.34 -21.89 -6.62
N GLU A 263 2.09 -22.07 -7.03
CA GLU A 263 1.71 -22.53 -8.38
C GLU A 263 2.23 -21.62 -9.49
N ARG A 264 2.40 -20.34 -9.23
CA ARG A 264 2.89 -19.31 -10.18
C ARG A 264 4.41 -19.15 -10.20
N CYS A 265 5.14 -19.91 -9.38
CA CYS A 265 6.61 -19.88 -9.36
C CYS A 265 7.28 -20.58 -10.54
N TYR A 266 6.57 -21.37 -11.33
CA TYR A 266 7.09 -22.26 -12.37
C TYR A 266 6.99 -21.69 -13.76
#